data_73f87dc59ba33b5cbb3292b5e8b21888
#
_entry.id   73f87dc59ba33b5cbb3292b5e8b21888
#
_cell.length_a   1.000
_cell.length_b   1.000
_cell.length_c   1.000
_cell.angle_alpha   90.00
_cell.angle_beta   90.00
_cell.angle_gamma   90.00
#
_symmetry.space_group_name_H-M   'P 1'
#
loop_
_entity.id
_entity.type
_entity.pdbx_description
1 polymer ?
#
loop_
_entity_poly.entity_id
_entity_poly.type
_entity_poly.pdbx_seq_one_letter_code
_entity_poly.pdbx_strand_id
1 'polypeptide(L)'
;KSKGKGFQGVVKRHGFGGGSVTHGQSDRLRAPGSIGASSYPSRVFKGQRMAGRMGGDRISIRNLKIIKIIPESNLLLIKGAVPGAISGIVEIYKVK
;
A
#
# COMPACT_ATOMS: atom_id res chain seq x y z
N LYS A 1 11.30 -2.62 3.61
CA LYS A 1 10.34 -2.77 2.46
C LYS A 1 9.01 -3.31 2.95
N SER A 2 7.89 -2.74 2.50
CA SER A 2 6.54 -3.24 2.80
C SER A 2 6.28 -4.59 2.16
N LYS A 3 5.25 -5.29 2.65
CA LYS A 3 4.83 -6.56 2.03
C LYS A 3 4.46 -6.35 0.57
N GLY A 4 5.02 -7.17 -0.32
CA GLY A 4 4.63 -7.20 -1.72
C GLY A 4 3.26 -7.85 -1.89
N LYS A 5 2.40 -7.24 -2.68
CA LYS A 5 1.05 -7.74 -2.97
C LYS A 5 0.84 -8.03 -4.46
N GLY A 6 1.90 -7.90 -5.25
CA GLY A 6 1.84 -8.10 -6.69
C GLY A 6 1.02 -7.05 -7.41
N PHE A 7 0.51 -7.38 -8.57
CA PHE A 7 -0.39 -6.52 -9.34
C PHE A 7 -1.78 -6.54 -8.70
N GLN A 8 -2.30 -5.37 -8.37
CA GLN A 8 -3.61 -5.22 -7.77
C GLN A 8 -4.47 -4.24 -8.57
N GLY A 9 -5.77 -4.51 -8.61
CA GLY A 9 -6.77 -3.61 -9.18
C GLY A 9 -7.02 -2.39 -8.30
N VAL A 10 -7.77 -1.45 -8.83
CA VAL A 10 -8.01 -0.15 -8.20
C VAL A 10 -8.81 -0.24 -6.89
N VAL A 11 -9.66 -1.23 -6.73
CA VAL A 11 -10.45 -1.41 -5.50
C VAL A 11 -9.53 -1.68 -4.30
N LYS A 12 -8.62 -2.63 -4.42
CA LYS A 12 -7.67 -2.96 -3.34
C LYS A 12 -6.54 -1.94 -3.24
N ARG A 13 -5.99 -1.51 -4.39
CA ARG A 13 -4.81 -0.63 -4.43
C ARG A 13 -5.11 0.79 -3.97
N HIS A 14 -6.27 1.34 -4.32
CA HIS A 14 -6.64 2.73 -4.07
C HIS A 14 -7.92 2.92 -3.27
N GLY A 15 -8.62 1.84 -2.92
CA GLY A 15 -9.87 1.91 -2.16
C GLY A 15 -11.06 2.42 -2.96
N PHE A 16 -11.08 2.22 -4.27
CA PHE A 16 -12.22 2.60 -5.10
C PHE A 16 -13.45 1.75 -4.77
N GLY A 17 -14.63 2.33 -4.84
CA GLY A 17 -15.88 1.66 -4.49
C GLY A 17 -16.31 0.57 -5.48
N GLY A 18 -15.86 0.64 -6.72
CA GLY A 18 -16.29 -0.27 -7.78
C GLY A 18 -17.69 0.03 -8.28
N GLY A 19 -18.26 -0.91 -9.02
CA GLY A 19 -19.59 -0.81 -9.56
C GLY A 19 -20.69 -1.31 -8.63
N SER A 20 -21.93 -1.22 -9.07
CA SER A 20 -23.09 -1.75 -8.36
C SER A 20 -23.05 -3.28 -8.27
N VAL A 21 -23.47 -3.82 -7.14
CA VAL A 21 -23.56 -5.29 -6.93
C VAL A 21 -24.86 -5.86 -7.46
N THR A 22 -25.90 -5.04 -7.62
CA THR A 22 -27.26 -5.44 -8.01
C THR A 22 -27.82 -4.53 -9.09
N HIS A 23 -29.10 -4.78 -9.49
CA HIS A 23 -29.87 -3.91 -10.40
C HIS A 23 -29.24 -3.70 -11.79
N GLY A 24 -29.01 -4.81 -12.52
CA GLY A 24 -28.57 -4.77 -13.91
C GLY A 24 -27.08 -4.62 -14.12
N GLN A 25 -26.27 -4.68 -13.08
CA GLN A 25 -24.82 -4.75 -13.21
C GLN A 25 -24.40 -6.06 -13.88
N SER A 26 -23.66 -5.95 -14.99
CA SER A 26 -23.25 -7.12 -15.79
C SER A 26 -21.82 -7.58 -15.48
N ASP A 27 -20.81 -6.72 -15.73
CA ASP A 27 -19.41 -7.15 -15.82
C ASP A 27 -18.37 -6.18 -15.23
N ARG A 28 -18.76 -5.00 -14.78
CA ARG A 28 -17.84 -3.94 -14.35
C ARG A 28 -17.83 -3.69 -12.84
N LEU A 29 -17.95 -4.76 -12.06
CA LEU A 29 -18.04 -4.65 -10.60
C LEU A 29 -16.82 -3.96 -9.96
N ARG A 30 -15.62 -4.31 -10.40
CA ARG A 30 -14.36 -3.81 -9.85
C ARG A 30 -13.61 -2.86 -10.78
N ALA A 31 -14.28 -2.31 -11.77
CA ALA A 31 -13.68 -1.39 -12.72
C ALA A 31 -13.37 -0.01 -12.08
N PRO A 32 -12.33 0.70 -12.55
CA PRO A 32 -11.97 2.02 -12.04
C PRO A 32 -12.98 3.12 -12.39
N GLY A 33 -13.81 2.93 -13.40
CA GLY A 33 -14.68 3.96 -13.95
C GLY A 33 -13.94 4.91 -14.90
N SER A 34 -14.44 6.12 -15.06
CA SER A 34 -13.81 7.12 -15.91
C SER A 34 -12.41 7.51 -15.41
N ILE A 35 -11.46 7.63 -16.33
CA ILE A 35 -10.08 8.02 -16.06
C ILE A 35 -9.76 9.47 -16.47
N GLY A 36 -10.74 10.20 -16.99
CA GLY A 36 -10.52 11.58 -17.41
C GLY A 36 -11.75 12.25 -18.01
N ALA A 37 -11.55 13.47 -18.48
CA ALA A 37 -12.56 14.26 -19.17
C ALA A 37 -12.61 13.88 -20.67
N SER A 38 -13.47 14.57 -21.43
CA SER A 38 -13.69 14.33 -22.86
C SER A 38 -12.63 15.01 -23.77
N SER A 39 -13.07 15.85 -24.68
CA SER A 39 -12.22 16.46 -25.71
C SER A 39 -11.07 17.34 -25.17
N TYR A 40 -11.24 17.92 -24.01
CA TYR A 40 -10.19 18.68 -23.31
C TYR A 40 -9.98 18.10 -21.90
N PRO A 41 -8.75 17.78 -21.52
CA PRO A 41 -7.46 17.98 -22.19
C PRO A 41 -7.07 16.88 -23.20
N SER A 42 -7.96 15.98 -23.58
CA SER A 42 -7.71 14.86 -24.50
C SER A 42 -6.58 13.93 -24.08
N ARG A 43 -6.35 13.81 -22.78
CA ARG A 43 -5.33 12.95 -22.20
C ARG A 43 -5.71 12.54 -20.77
N VAL A 44 -5.07 11.52 -20.27
CA VAL A 44 -5.12 11.15 -18.85
C VAL A 44 -4.02 11.92 -18.11
N PHE A 45 -4.37 12.55 -17.00
CA PHE A 45 -3.39 13.29 -16.20
C PHE A 45 -2.35 12.35 -15.58
N LYS A 46 -1.14 12.86 -15.41
CA LYS A 46 -0.09 12.17 -14.65
C LYS A 46 -0.53 11.99 -13.20
N GLY A 47 -0.19 10.83 -12.62
CA GLY A 47 -0.58 10.50 -11.26
C GLY A 47 -1.99 9.94 -11.12
N GLN A 48 -2.71 9.73 -12.22
CA GLN A 48 -4.02 9.08 -12.20
C GLN A 48 -3.91 7.69 -11.56
N ARG A 49 -4.79 7.42 -10.61
CA ARG A 49 -4.80 6.16 -9.87
C ARG A 49 -5.35 5.04 -10.72
N MET A 50 -4.51 4.08 -11.02
CA MET A 50 -4.84 2.92 -11.85
C MET A 50 -4.35 1.64 -11.18
N ALA A 51 -4.75 0.50 -11.73
CA ALA A 51 -4.20 -0.80 -11.34
C ALA A 51 -2.68 -0.84 -11.56
N GLY A 52 -2.00 -1.62 -10.77
CA GLY A 52 -0.56 -1.79 -10.87
C GLY A 52 0.02 -2.52 -9.67
N ARG A 53 1.33 -2.54 -9.58
CA ARG A 53 2.05 -3.16 -8.48
C ARG A 53 1.73 -2.46 -7.16
N MET A 54 1.42 -3.24 -6.14
CA MET A 54 1.17 -2.79 -4.79
C MET A 54 2.17 -3.42 -3.81
N GLY A 55 2.67 -2.62 -2.89
CA GLY A 55 3.63 -3.07 -1.90
C GLY A 55 5.04 -3.28 -2.45
N GLY A 56 5.93 -3.80 -1.62
CA GLY A 56 7.34 -3.93 -1.95
C GLY A 56 8.10 -2.61 -2.00
N ASP A 57 7.49 -1.52 -1.56
CA ASP A 57 8.07 -0.19 -1.52
C ASP A 57 8.86 0.03 -0.24
N ARG A 58 9.87 0.90 -0.30
CA ARG A 58 10.59 1.35 0.89
C ARG A 58 9.68 2.27 1.72
N ILE A 59 9.45 1.89 2.96
CA ILE A 59 8.62 2.64 3.90
C ILE A 59 9.45 2.91 5.15
N SER A 60 9.34 4.13 5.68
CA SER A 60 9.95 4.52 6.95
C SER A 60 8.85 4.83 7.96
N ILE A 61 8.96 4.20 9.13
CA ILE A 61 8.10 4.49 10.29
C ILE A 61 8.97 5.16 11.33
N ARG A 62 8.48 6.25 11.87
CA ARG A 62 9.20 7.06 12.86
C ARG A 62 8.56 6.95 14.23
N ASN A 63 9.34 7.31 15.26
CA ASN A 63 8.86 7.48 16.65
C ASN A 63 8.28 6.19 17.25
N LEU A 64 8.85 5.04 16.94
CA LEU A 64 8.55 3.78 17.61
C LEU A 64 9.27 3.70 18.94
N LYS A 65 8.60 3.16 19.96
CA LYS A 65 9.15 2.98 21.30
C LYS A 65 9.81 1.63 21.46
N ILE A 66 11.04 1.63 21.95
CA ILE A 66 11.73 0.40 22.35
C ILE A 66 11.24 0.02 23.76
N ILE A 67 10.76 -1.21 23.91
CA ILE A 67 10.26 -1.73 25.20
C ILE A 67 11.39 -2.38 25.96
N LYS A 68 12.15 -3.26 25.33
CA LYS A 68 13.22 -4.03 25.97
C LYS A 68 14.34 -4.35 24.98
N ILE A 69 15.54 -4.39 25.48
CA ILE A 69 16.74 -4.83 24.76
C ILE A 69 17.30 -6.03 25.50
N ILE A 70 17.54 -7.14 24.80
CA ILE A 70 18.12 -8.37 25.34
C ILE A 70 19.41 -8.66 24.56
N PRO A 71 20.57 -8.17 25.05
CA PRO A 71 21.83 -8.30 24.30
C PRO A 71 22.29 -9.74 24.12
N GLU A 72 22.02 -10.61 25.08
CA GLU A 72 22.45 -12.01 25.05
C GLU A 72 21.86 -12.77 23.86
N SER A 73 20.66 -12.42 23.47
CA SER A 73 19.95 -13.03 22.33
C SER A 73 19.94 -12.15 21.08
N ASN A 74 20.62 -11.00 21.11
CA ASN A 74 20.56 -9.99 20.04
C ASN A 74 19.13 -9.61 19.67
N LEU A 75 18.28 -9.45 20.69
CA LEU A 75 16.84 -9.22 20.52
C LEU A 75 16.46 -7.81 20.95
N LEU A 76 15.64 -7.17 20.13
CA LEU A 76 15.07 -5.85 20.38
C LEU A 76 13.54 -5.93 20.30
N LEU A 77 12.86 -5.53 21.38
CA LEU A 77 11.40 -5.46 21.41
C LEU A 77 10.94 -4.03 21.16
N ILE A 78 10.15 -3.85 20.09
CA ILE A 78 9.63 -2.56 19.65
C ILE A 78 8.10 -2.59 19.74
N LYS A 79 7.53 -1.54 20.36
CA LYS A 79 6.07 -1.37 20.40
C LYS A 79 5.59 -0.75 19.10
N GLY A 80 4.66 -1.42 18.42
CA GLY A 80 4.02 -0.93 17.22
C GLY A 80 4.27 -1.82 16.00
N ALA A 81 3.76 -1.38 14.87
CA ALA A 81 3.89 -2.12 13.62
C ALA A 81 5.23 -1.83 12.94
N VAL A 82 5.89 -2.87 12.49
CA VAL A 82 7.11 -2.81 11.68
C VAL A 82 6.76 -3.21 10.25
N PRO A 83 7.20 -2.46 9.24
CA PRO A 83 6.86 -2.79 7.85
C PRO A 83 7.57 -4.06 7.39
N GLY A 84 6.90 -4.78 6.50
CA GLY A 84 7.44 -5.97 5.86
C GLY A 84 6.85 -7.27 6.39
N ALA A 85 7.33 -8.36 5.80
CA ALA A 85 6.94 -9.72 6.16
C ALA A 85 7.66 -10.20 7.42
N ILE A 86 7.15 -11.27 8.03
CA ILE A 86 7.85 -11.98 9.10
C ILE A 86 9.20 -12.46 8.57
N SER A 87 10.25 -12.36 9.38
CA SER A 87 11.64 -12.65 9.00
C SER A 87 12.24 -11.73 7.93
N GLY A 88 11.58 -10.59 7.66
CA GLY A 88 12.13 -9.58 6.78
C GLY A 88 13.26 -8.79 7.44
N ILE A 89 14.09 -8.13 6.63
CA ILE A 89 15.19 -7.30 7.08
C ILE A 89 14.70 -5.85 7.19
N VAL A 90 15.03 -5.21 8.31
CA VAL A 90 14.74 -3.79 8.57
C VAL A 90 16.02 -3.05 8.95
N GLU A 91 16.10 -1.79 8.58
CA GLU A 91 17.15 -0.88 8.99
C GLU A 91 16.63 -0.02 10.15
N ILE A 92 17.37 0.06 11.24
CA ILE A 92 16.99 0.83 12.43
C ILE A 92 17.96 1.98 12.60
N TYR A 93 17.42 3.20 12.70
CA TYR A 93 18.19 4.41 12.93
C TYR A 93 17.81 5.02 14.27
N LYS A 94 18.81 5.33 15.07
CA LYS A 94 18.60 6.09 16.31
C LYS A 94 18.35 7.57 15.94
N VAL A 95 17.29 8.14 16.47
CA VAL A 95 17.07 9.60 16.39
C VAL A 95 18.00 10.26 17.40
N LYS A 96 18.70 11.27 16.95
CA LYS A 96 19.58 12.10 17.82
C LYS A 96 18.74 13.08 18.64
#